data_4716db280c9aa3a658ef65daf4145100
#
_entry.id   4716db280c9aa3a658ef65daf4145100
#
_cell.length_a   1.000
_cell.length_b   1.000
_cell.length_c   1.000
_cell.angle_alpha   90.00
_cell.angle_beta   90.00
_cell.angle_gamma   90.00
#
_symmetry.space_group_name_H-M   'P 1'
#
loop_
_entity.id
_entity.type
_entity.pdbx_description
1 polymer ?
#
loop_
_entity_poly.entity_id
_entity_poly.type
_entity_poly.pdbx_seq_one_letter_code
_entity_poly.pdbx_strand_id
1 'polypeptide(L)'
;MVTISDKFGQAQEDHLLMPLDFMTNDRKDYLDEAVGAFTESGKIYASPRSIETLVVYYNADLIKYPAETLAEYEQLAKDNKNKDRLSLIGKFDDIYYAYGFIRGNGGYVFGRNPDGSINVNDIGLDSEGAMKGLAELTEYARNCIPQDIFEKKGEAIIDKLFTSGRAIAVVNGPWALEKYAKAGINIGIALLPKLKNGRRLAPFFGVKGYTIPAQFLHSVLAQKFIQFLNRPEYAEDRYFKKAELLPIRTVLNESIIKYDDLANTLVNEIKFLEPMPNINKMNDVFGDINYALNRTVLYGIPYKSTFKKAKIRIEQYLYQ
;
A
#
# COMPACT_ATOMS: atom_id res chain seq x y z
N MET A 1 6.93 -11.92 17.53
CA MET A 1 5.68 -11.88 16.72
C MET A 1 5.89 -10.95 15.55
N VAL A 2 5.17 -11.12 14.44
CA VAL A 2 5.19 -10.16 13.32
C VAL A 2 3.85 -9.42 13.33
N THR A 3 3.89 -8.09 13.22
CA THR A 3 2.69 -7.25 13.09
C THR A 3 2.83 -6.33 11.89
N ILE A 4 1.71 -5.83 11.39
CA ILE A 4 1.64 -4.82 10.33
C ILE A 4 1.32 -3.47 10.99
N SER A 5 1.85 -2.38 10.43
CA SER A 5 1.75 -1.04 11.03
C SER A 5 0.32 -0.55 11.26
N ASP A 6 -0.64 -0.95 10.41
CA ASP A 6 -2.06 -0.60 10.57
C ASP A 6 -2.74 -1.24 11.79
N LYS A 7 -2.16 -2.32 12.35
CA LYS A 7 -2.65 -3.01 13.56
C LYS A 7 -1.90 -2.60 14.83
N PHE A 8 -0.88 -1.78 14.70
CA PHE A 8 -0.05 -1.38 15.83
C PHE A 8 -0.81 -0.52 16.82
N GLY A 9 -1.62 0.44 16.36
CA GLY A 9 -2.40 1.33 17.22
C GLY A 9 -3.30 0.57 18.21
N GLN A 10 -4.07 -0.40 17.70
CA GLN A 10 -4.91 -1.25 18.55
C GLN A 10 -4.06 -2.02 19.59
N ALA A 11 -2.99 -2.67 19.14
CA ALA A 11 -2.13 -3.46 20.03
C ALA A 11 -1.45 -2.60 21.10
N GLN A 12 -1.25 -1.31 20.82
CA GLN A 12 -0.63 -0.36 21.73
C GLN A 12 -1.63 0.15 22.77
N GLU A 13 -2.86 0.49 22.37
CA GLU A 13 -3.93 0.85 23.32
C GLU A 13 -4.23 -0.28 24.31
N ASP A 14 -4.22 -1.53 23.83
CA ASP A 14 -4.42 -2.72 24.63
C ASP A 14 -3.18 -3.09 25.48
N HIS A 15 -2.09 -2.29 25.43
CA HIS A 15 -0.82 -2.53 26.14
C HIS A 15 -0.22 -3.93 25.89
N LEU A 16 -0.40 -4.47 24.67
CA LEU A 16 0.02 -5.83 24.33
C LEU A 16 1.50 -5.94 23.96
N LEU A 17 2.18 -4.82 23.71
CA LEU A 17 3.54 -4.78 23.21
C LEU A 17 4.49 -4.10 24.18
N MET A 18 5.74 -4.57 24.23
CA MET A 18 6.81 -3.90 24.97
C MET A 18 7.71 -3.08 24.02
N PRO A 19 8.29 -1.95 24.49
CA PRO A 19 9.27 -1.22 23.74
C PRO A 19 10.54 -2.04 23.50
N LEU A 20 11.21 -1.80 22.38
CA LEU A 20 12.45 -2.46 21.99
C LEU A 20 13.64 -1.53 22.25
N ASP A 21 14.35 -1.72 23.36
CA ASP A 21 15.42 -0.83 23.82
C ASP A 21 16.57 -0.68 22.80
N PHE A 22 16.93 -1.77 22.12
CA PHE A 22 18.00 -1.76 21.11
C PHE A 22 17.67 -0.85 19.93
N MET A 23 16.40 -0.69 19.59
CA MET A 23 15.98 0.18 18.48
C MET A 23 16.31 1.66 18.71
N THR A 24 16.52 2.07 19.96
CA THR A 24 16.98 3.43 20.27
C THR A 24 18.34 3.72 19.63
N ASN A 25 19.24 2.73 19.59
CA ASN A 25 20.57 2.85 18.99
C ASN A 25 20.53 2.51 17.49
N ASP A 26 19.76 1.50 17.08
CA ASP A 26 19.73 0.98 15.72
C ASP A 26 18.86 1.83 14.79
N ARG A 27 18.00 2.73 15.33
CA ARG A 27 17.09 3.60 14.57
C ARG A 27 17.76 4.31 13.39
N LYS A 28 18.97 4.83 13.59
CA LYS A 28 19.71 5.59 12.57
C LYS A 28 20.02 4.78 11.30
N ASP A 29 20.04 3.47 11.40
CA ASP A 29 20.35 2.56 10.29
C ASP A 29 19.11 2.27 9.44
N TYR A 30 17.90 2.55 9.95
CA TYR A 30 16.62 2.35 9.26
C TYR A 30 16.14 3.61 8.54
N LEU A 31 15.21 3.45 7.60
CA LEU A 31 14.43 4.56 7.07
C LEU A 31 13.52 5.11 8.18
N ASP A 32 13.49 6.43 8.33
CA ASP A 32 12.73 7.10 9.38
C ASP A 32 11.22 6.82 9.28
N GLU A 33 10.70 6.72 8.06
CA GLU A 33 9.31 6.40 7.78
C GLU A 33 8.92 5.01 8.33
N ALA A 34 9.83 4.04 8.21
CA ALA A 34 9.58 2.68 8.66
C ALA A 34 9.61 2.57 10.20
N VAL A 35 10.52 3.29 10.85
CA VAL A 35 10.58 3.33 12.32
C VAL A 35 9.41 4.13 12.88
N GLY A 36 9.07 5.26 12.23
CA GLY A 36 7.95 6.11 12.62
C GLY A 36 6.63 5.36 12.69
N ALA A 37 6.41 4.38 11.79
CA ALA A 37 5.21 3.55 11.77
C ALA A 37 4.99 2.72 13.05
N PHE A 38 6.02 2.53 13.89
CA PHE A 38 5.97 1.78 15.14
C PHE A 38 6.46 2.60 16.34
N THR A 39 6.47 3.92 16.22
CA THR A 39 6.90 4.82 17.29
C THR A 39 5.69 5.49 17.91
N GLU A 40 5.59 5.42 19.23
CA GLU A 40 4.57 6.11 20.02
C GLU A 40 5.19 6.68 21.31
N SER A 41 4.87 7.95 21.62
CA SER A 41 5.38 8.64 22.81
C SER A 41 6.93 8.54 22.94
N GLY A 42 7.64 8.59 21.80
CA GLY A 42 9.10 8.51 21.74
C GLY A 42 9.70 7.12 21.93
N LYS A 43 8.88 6.08 22.13
CA LYS A 43 9.32 4.68 22.27
C LYS A 43 9.04 3.90 20.99
N ILE A 44 9.94 2.98 20.63
CA ILE A 44 9.83 2.13 19.43
C ILE A 44 9.42 0.73 19.88
N TYR A 45 8.31 0.21 19.33
CA TYR A 45 7.70 -1.06 19.75
C TYR A 45 7.89 -2.20 18.74
N ALA A 46 8.41 -1.89 17.56
CA ALA A 46 8.75 -2.92 16.57
C ALA A 46 10.07 -2.61 15.88
N SER A 47 10.81 -3.65 15.52
CA SER A 47 11.91 -3.54 14.58
C SER A 47 11.36 -3.79 13.18
N PRO A 48 11.43 -2.81 12.24
CA PRO A 48 10.95 -3.00 10.90
C PRO A 48 11.57 -4.23 10.24
N ARG A 49 10.74 -5.04 9.60
CA ARG A 49 11.13 -6.26 8.89
C ARG A 49 11.06 -6.08 7.38
N SER A 50 10.00 -5.47 6.92
CA SER A 50 9.82 -5.12 5.51
C SER A 50 8.97 -3.88 5.36
N ILE A 51 9.22 -3.17 4.26
CA ILE A 51 8.40 -2.07 3.79
C ILE A 51 7.78 -2.47 2.45
N GLU A 52 6.53 -2.10 2.25
CA GLU A 52 5.78 -2.49 1.05
C GLU A 52 4.82 -1.38 0.62
N THR A 53 4.65 -1.25 -0.68
CA THR A 53 3.61 -0.43 -1.30
C THR A 53 3.22 -1.04 -2.64
N LEU A 54 2.33 -0.38 -3.37
CA LEU A 54 1.90 -0.82 -4.69
C LEU A 54 2.88 -0.34 -5.77
N VAL A 55 3.03 -1.16 -6.80
CA VAL A 55 3.77 -0.87 -8.03
C VAL A 55 2.95 -1.32 -9.23
N VAL A 56 3.39 -0.98 -10.43
CA VAL A 56 2.85 -1.56 -11.66
C VAL A 56 3.72 -2.75 -12.06
N TYR A 57 3.11 -3.92 -12.19
CA TYR A 57 3.68 -5.03 -12.96
C TYR A 57 3.11 -4.98 -14.37
N TYR A 58 3.95 -5.09 -15.39
CA TYR A 58 3.50 -5.17 -16.78
C TYR A 58 4.14 -6.35 -17.51
N ASN A 59 3.46 -6.86 -18.52
CA ASN A 59 3.96 -7.95 -19.35
C ASN A 59 4.83 -7.36 -20.48
N ALA A 60 6.16 -7.54 -20.36
CA ALA A 60 7.13 -6.99 -21.31
C ALA A 60 7.07 -7.63 -22.72
N ASP A 61 6.39 -8.77 -22.86
CA ASP A 61 6.11 -9.35 -24.18
C ASP A 61 4.95 -8.64 -24.90
N LEU A 62 4.13 -7.91 -24.16
CA LEU A 62 2.98 -7.18 -24.72
C LEU A 62 3.25 -5.70 -24.96
N ILE A 63 4.07 -5.08 -24.09
CA ILE A 63 4.51 -3.68 -24.22
C ILE A 63 5.98 -3.56 -23.85
N LYS A 64 6.75 -2.87 -24.68
CA LYS A 64 8.19 -2.68 -24.46
C LYS A 64 8.49 -1.72 -23.29
N TYR A 65 7.65 -0.72 -23.11
CA TYR A 65 7.76 0.29 -22.07
C TYR A 65 6.41 0.47 -21.38
N PRO A 66 6.38 0.63 -20.04
CA PRO A 66 5.14 0.91 -19.33
C PRO A 66 4.62 2.30 -19.69
N ALA A 67 3.31 2.47 -19.67
CA ALA A 67 2.70 3.79 -19.78
C ALA A 67 2.99 4.63 -18.53
N GLU A 68 3.21 5.94 -18.69
CA GLU A 68 3.51 6.84 -17.59
C GLU A 68 2.28 7.49 -16.95
N THR A 69 1.16 7.53 -17.67
CA THR A 69 -0.07 8.20 -17.26
C THR A 69 -1.28 7.28 -17.35
N LEU A 70 -2.31 7.55 -16.55
CA LEU A 70 -3.60 6.84 -16.69
C LEU A 70 -4.23 7.05 -18.08
N ALA A 71 -4.07 8.23 -18.66
CA ALA A 71 -4.59 8.51 -19.99
C ALA A 71 -3.94 7.62 -21.07
N GLU A 72 -2.64 7.33 -20.96
CA GLU A 72 -1.97 6.38 -21.86
C GLU A 72 -2.48 4.96 -21.65
N TYR A 73 -2.76 4.53 -20.40
CA TYR A 73 -3.40 3.25 -20.12
C TYR A 73 -4.84 3.19 -20.67
N GLU A 74 -5.61 4.28 -20.61
CA GLU A 74 -6.92 4.36 -21.28
C GLU A 74 -6.80 4.21 -22.79
N GLN A 75 -5.78 4.82 -23.40
CA GLN A 75 -5.52 4.66 -24.83
C GLN A 75 -5.12 3.22 -25.17
N LEU A 76 -4.23 2.62 -24.39
CA LEU A 76 -3.87 1.20 -24.53
C LEU A 76 -5.10 0.27 -24.42
N ALA A 77 -6.07 0.59 -23.57
CA ALA A 77 -7.32 -0.19 -23.47
C ALA A 77 -8.11 -0.11 -24.80
N LYS A 78 -8.23 1.08 -25.39
CA LYS A 78 -8.92 1.28 -26.68
C LYS A 78 -8.21 0.54 -27.82
N ASP A 79 -6.88 0.64 -27.91
CA ASP A 79 -6.06 0.04 -28.95
C ASP A 79 -6.05 -1.49 -28.90
N ASN A 80 -6.29 -2.07 -27.72
CA ASN A 80 -6.30 -3.51 -27.52
C ASN A 80 -7.70 -4.13 -27.35
N LYS A 81 -8.76 -3.34 -27.49
CA LYS A 81 -10.15 -3.81 -27.35
C LYS A 81 -10.46 -4.97 -28.29
N ASN A 82 -10.01 -4.90 -29.53
CA ASN A 82 -10.23 -5.96 -30.53
C ASN A 82 -9.42 -7.24 -30.25
N LYS A 83 -8.44 -7.19 -29.34
CA LYS A 83 -7.63 -8.33 -28.92
C LYS A 83 -8.11 -8.96 -27.61
N ASP A 84 -9.25 -8.52 -27.08
CA ASP A 84 -9.79 -8.93 -25.77
C ASP A 84 -8.76 -8.76 -24.65
N ARG A 85 -8.01 -7.65 -24.68
CA ARG A 85 -6.98 -7.33 -23.67
C ARG A 85 -7.32 -6.07 -22.91
N LEU A 86 -7.18 -6.17 -21.61
CA LEU A 86 -7.28 -5.05 -20.67
C LEU A 86 -5.92 -4.34 -20.57
N SER A 87 -5.93 -3.06 -20.27
CA SER A 87 -4.69 -2.29 -20.04
C SER A 87 -4.17 -2.43 -18.62
N LEU A 88 -4.34 -1.43 -17.77
CA LEU A 88 -3.98 -1.48 -16.36
C LEU A 88 -5.21 -1.79 -15.53
N ILE A 89 -5.13 -2.85 -14.73
CA ILE A 89 -6.19 -3.25 -13.80
C ILE A 89 -5.68 -3.25 -12.36
N GLY A 90 -6.60 -3.16 -11.40
CA GLY A 90 -6.31 -3.22 -9.97
C GLY A 90 -7.58 -3.33 -9.15
N LYS A 91 -7.46 -3.72 -7.89
CA LYS A 91 -8.58 -3.88 -6.94
C LYS A 91 -9.02 -2.51 -6.37
N PHE A 92 -9.44 -1.59 -7.24
CA PHE A 92 -9.74 -0.20 -6.89
C PHE A 92 -11.07 0.02 -6.14
N ASP A 93 -11.75 -1.03 -5.75
CA ASP A 93 -12.84 -1.02 -4.75
C ASP A 93 -12.33 -1.32 -3.33
N ASP A 94 -11.03 -1.47 -3.16
CA ASP A 94 -10.33 -1.53 -1.89
C ASP A 94 -9.52 -0.25 -1.67
N ILE A 95 -9.65 0.36 -0.49
CA ILE A 95 -9.00 1.64 -0.17
C ILE A 95 -7.48 1.56 -0.26
N TYR A 96 -6.88 0.41 0.03
CA TYR A 96 -5.44 0.24 -0.09
C TYR A 96 -4.95 0.50 -1.52
N TYR A 97 -5.73 0.08 -2.53
CA TYR A 97 -5.44 0.32 -3.95
C TYR A 97 -6.00 1.68 -4.45
N ALA A 98 -7.18 2.06 -3.96
CA ALA A 98 -7.88 3.26 -4.41
C ALA A 98 -7.29 4.56 -3.85
N TYR A 99 -6.65 4.50 -2.67
CA TYR A 99 -6.14 5.67 -1.98
C TYR A 99 -5.19 6.51 -2.84
N GLY A 100 -4.45 5.86 -3.73
CA GLY A 100 -3.57 6.54 -4.67
C GLY A 100 -4.25 7.63 -5.50
N PHE A 101 -5.51 7.42 -5.90
CA PHE A 101 -6.31 8.43 -6.62
C PHE A 101 -6.67 9.61 -5.72
N ILE A 102 -7.09 9.32 -4.49
CA ILE A 102 -7.47 10.32 -3.50
C ILE A 102 -6.25 11.18 -3.16
N ARG A 103 -5.16 10.57 -2.73
CA ARG A 103 -3.96 11.25 -2.27
C ARG A 103 -3.24 12.01 -3.39
N GLY A 104 -3.12 11.42 -4.56
CA GLY A 104 -2.53 12.06 -5.74
C GLY A 104 -3.28 13.32 -6.18
N ASN A 105 -4.57 13.43 -5.87
CA ASN A 105 -5.37 14.65 -6.05
C ASN A 105 -5.38 15.58 -4.83
N GLY A 106 -4.59 15.29 -3.78
CA GLY A 106 -4.46 16.11 -2.58
C GLY A 106 -5.54 15.85 -1.52
N GLY A 107 -6.32 14.77 -1.67
CA GLY A 107 -7.26 14.30 -0.64
C GLY A 107 -6.54 13.47 0.44
N TYR A 108 -7.27 13.11 1.49
CA TYR A 108 -6.75 12.33 2.61
C TYR A 108 -7.89 11.60 3.33
N VAL A 109 -7.55 10.60 4.14
CA VAL A 109 -8.52 9.96 5.05
C VAL A 109 -8.59 10.78 6.34
N PHE A 110 -7.45 10.99 6.99
CA PHE A 110 -7.34 11.83 8.18
C PHE A 110 -6.36 12.98 7.96
N GLY A 111 -6.69 14.15 8.49
CA GLY A 111 -5.77 15.27 8.56
C GLY A 111 -4.64 15.04 9.57
N ARG A 112 -3.77 16.05 9.71
CA ARG A 112 -2.65 16.00 10.64
C ARG A 112 -2.64 17.18 11.56
N ASN A 113 -2.28 16.94 12.82
CA ASN A 113 -2.01 17.98 13.80
C ASN A 113 -0.67 18.69 13.49
N PRO A 114 -0.39 19.86 14.08
CA PRO A 114 0.87 20.58 13.88
C PRO A 114 2.14 19.78 14.22
N ASP A 115 2.04 18.80 15.12
CA ASP A 115 3.14 17.89 15.48
C ASP A 115 3.30 16.70 14.52
N GLY A 116 2.48 16.62 13.47
CA GLY A 116 2.47 15.55 12.47
C GLY A 116 1.66 14.32 12.85
N SER A 117 1.09 14.25 14.06
CA SER A 117 0.20 13.15 14.48
C SER A 117 -1.11 13.15 13.70
N ILE A 118 -1.79 12.00 13.65
CA ILE A 118 -3.07 11.87 12.98
C ILE A 118 -4.14 12.65 13.74
N ASN A 119 -4.89 13.49 13.01
CA ASN A 119 -6.05 14.18 13.55
C ASN A 119 -7.33 13.40 13.17
N VAL A 120 -7.81 12.57 14.06
CA VAL A 120 -9.03 11.77 13.85
C VAL A 120 -10.31 12.62 13.72
N ASN A 121 -10.27 13.88 14.17
CA ASN A 121 -11.39 14.82 14.04
C ASN A 121 -11.45 15.52 12.67
N ASP A 122 -10.41 15.36 11.85
CA ASP A 122 -10.37 15.88 10.48
C ASP A 122 -10.43 14.73 9.47
N ILE A 123 -11.65 14.33 9.11
CA ILE A 123 -11.92 13.27 8.14
C ILE A 123 -12.14 13.90 6.76
N GLY A 124 -11.14 13.72 5.87
CA GLY A 124 -11.06 14.38 4.56
C GLY A 124 -11.74 13.63 3.41
N LEU A 125 -12.61 12.65 3.68
CA LEU A 125 -13.26 11.82 2.65
C LEU A 125 -14.19 12.59 1.71
N ASP A 126 -14.63 13.78 2.07
CA ASP A 126 -15.43 14.70 1.25
C ASP A 126 -14.69 15.98 0.85
N SER A 127 -13.37 16.04 1.10
CA SER A 127 -12.53 17.15 0.67
C SER A 127 -12.51 17.30 -0.86
N GLU A 128 -12.16 18.48 -1.36
CA GLU A 128 -12.07 18.73 -2.80
C GLU A 128 -11.12 17.76 -3.49
N GLY A 129 -9.95 17.47 -2.88
CA GLY A 129 -8.98 16.52 -3.40
C GLY A 129 -9.53 15.09 -3.44
N ALA A 130 -10.23 14.64 -2.38
CA ALA A 130 -10.87 13.34 -2.35
C ALA A 130 -11.93 13.21 -3.44
N MET A 131 -12.79 14.24 -3.61
CA MET A 131 -13.82 14.24 -4.64
C MET A 131 -13.24 14.22 -6.07
N LYS A 132 -12.13 14.93 -6.32
CA LYS A 132 -11.42 14.87 -7.61
C LYS A 132 -10.83 13.48 -7.85
N GLY A 133 -10.18 12.89 -6.86
CA GLY A 133 -9.61 11.55 -6.96
C GLY A 133 -10.66 10.48 -7.21
N LEU A 134 -11.80 10.54 -6.52
CA LEU A 134 -12.91 9.62 -6.71
C LEU A 134 -13.60 9.79 -8.08
N ALA A 135 -13.65 11.00 -8.60
CA ALA A 135 -14.16 11.25 -9.95
C ALA A 135 -13.27 10.56 -11.00
N GLU A 136 -11.94 10.75 -10.90
CA GLU A 136 -10.97 10.17 -11.82
C GLU A 136 -10.94 8.64 -11.72
N LEU A 137 -10.95 8.09 -10.48
CA LEU A 137 -11.09 6.65 -10.25
C LEU A 137 -12.35 6.07 -10.90
N THR A 138 -13.52 6.71 -10.68
CA THR A 138 -14.80 6.22 -11.19
C THR A 138 -14.84 6.24 -12.71
N GLU A 139 -14.28 7.29 -13.33
CA GLU A 139 -14.14 7.39 -14.77
C GLU A 139 -13.25 6.28 -15.33
N TYR A 140 -12.06 6.10 -14.74
CA TYR A 140 -11.11 5.06 -15.15
C TYR A 140 -11.70 3.66 -15.00
N ALA A 141 -12.28 3.37 -13.84
CA ALA A 141 -12.90 2.06 -13.56
C ALA A 141 -14.00 1.72 -14.58
N ARG A 142 -14.87 2.69 -14.89
CA ARG A 142 -15.96 2.49 -15.87
C ARG A 142 -15.44 2.22 -17.28
N ASN A 143 -14.36 2.89 -17.67
CA ASN A 143 -13.85 2.85 -19.04
C ASN A 143 -12.92 1.66 -19.31
N CYS A 144 -12.19 1.19 -18.27
CA CYS A 144 -11.04 0.31 -18.45
C CYS A 144 -11.11 -1.01 -17.67
N ILE A 145 -12.01 -1.14 -16.68
CA ILE A 145 -12.01 -2.27 -15.77
C ILE A 145 -13.34 -3.03 -15.84
N PRO A 146 -13.32 -4.36 -16.08
CA PRO A 146 -14.51 -5.20 -15.97
C PRO A 146 -15.10 -5.20 -14.56
N GLN A 147 -16.43 -5.19 -14.46
CA GLN A 147 -17.12 -5.08 -13.19
C GLN A 147 -16.89 -6.27 -12.24
N ASP A 148 -16.67 -7.47 -12.77
CA ASP A 148 -16.41 -8.68 -11.99
C ASP A 148 -15.13 -8.60 -11.14
N ILE A 149 -14.17 -7.72 -11.50
CA ILE A 149 -12.98 -7.41 -10.69
C ILE A 149 -13.37 -6.78 -9.33
N PHE A 150 -14.50 -6.10 -9.26
CA PHE A 150 -15.00 -5.45 -8.03
C PHE A 150 -15.90 -6.35 -7.18
N GLU A 151 -16.02 -7.62 -7.54
CA GLU A 151 -16.70 -8.63 -6.76
C GLU A 151 -15.77 -9.30 -5.74
N LYS A 152 -16.35 -10.17 -4.87
CA LYS A 152 -15.65 -10.83 -3.76
C LYS A 152 -14.38 -11.62 -4.16
N LYS A 153 -14.32 -12.14 -5.39
CA LYS A 153 -13.16 -12.89 -5.93
C LYS A 153 -12.27 -12.07 -6.85
N GLY A 154 -12.39 -10.75 -6.82
CA GLY A 154 -11.73 -9.86 -7.79
C GLY A 154 -10.21 -9.99 -7.84
N GLU A 155 -9.53 -10.18 -6.71
CA GLU A 155 -8.07 -10.39 -6.69
C GLU A 155 -7.67 -11.64 -7.50
N ALA A 156 -8.39 -12.75 -7.34
CA ALA A 156 -8.12 -13.97 -8.10
C ALA A 156 -8.40 -13.78 -9.60
N ILE A 157 -9.39 -12.95 -9.95
CA ILE A 157 -9.69 -12.59 -11.33
C ILE A 157 -8.56 -11.73 -11.91
N ILE A 158 -8.09 -10.72 -11.18
CA ILE A 158 -6.95 -9.87 -11.55
C ILE A 158 -5.72 -10.73 -11.84
N ASP A 159 -5.35 -11.60 -10.92
CA ASP A 159 -4.21 -12.49 -11.06
C ASP A 159 -4.33 -13.37 -12.31
N LYS A 160 -5.51 -13.98 -12.51
CA LYS A 160 -5.79 -14.81 -13.69
C LYS A 160 -5.69 -14.03 -15.00
N LEU A 161 -6.23 -12.81 -15.04
CA LEU A 161 -6.18 -11.96 -16.23
C LEU A 161 -4.73 -11.58 -16.58
N PHE A 162 -3.93 -11.23 -15.58
CA PHE A 162 -2.54 -10.89 -15.80
C PHE A 162 -1.69 -12.11 -16.20
N THR A 163 -1.80 -13.22 -15.47
CA THR A 163 -1.02 -14.45 -15.74
C THR A 163 -1.40 -15.15 -17.05
N SER A 164 -2.58 -14.88 -17.59
CA SER A 164 -3.00 -15.38 -18.92
C SER A 164 -2.68 -14.42 -20.09
N GLY A 165 -2.05 -13.26 -19.82
CA GLY A 165 -1.76 -12.23 -20.83
C GLY A 165 -2.99 -11.47 -21.32
N ARG A 166 -4.14 -11.60 -20.64
CA ARG A 166 -5.36 -10.82 -20.93
C ARG A 166 -5.35 -9.43 -20.31
N ALA A 167 -4.51 -9.17 -19.31
CA ALA A 167 -4.20 -7.83 -18.82
C ALA A 167 -2.74 -7.49 -19.16
N ILE A 168 -2.53 -6.29 -19.71
CA ILE A 168 -1.20 -5.79 -20.08
C ILE A 168 -0.40 -5.43 -18.84
N ALA A 169 -1.08 -4.82 -17.86
CA ALA A 169 -0.48 -4.36 -16.61
C ALA A 169 -1.45 -4.51 -15.43
N VAL A 170 -0.89 -4.60 -14.22
CA VAL A 170 -1.65 -4.72 -12.98
C VAL A 170 -1.00 -3.88 -11.87
N VAL A 171 -1.82 -3.17 -11.10
CA VAL A 171 -1.39 -2.57 -9.84
C VAL A 171 -1.45 -3.64 -8.75
N ASN A 172 -0.29 -3.97 -8.16
CA ASN A 172 -0.21 -4.93 -7.06
C ASN A 172 1.04 -4.68 -6.21
N GLY A 173 1.14 -5.35 -5.07
CA GLY A 173 2.28 -5.24 -4.18
C GLY A 173 3.34 -6.34 -4.38
N PRO A 174 4.46 -6.29 -3.61
CA PRO A 174 5.56 -7.25 -3.71
C PRO A 174 5.14 -8.71 -3.54
N TRP A 175 4.08 -8.97 -2.78
CA TRP A 175 3.52 -10.32 -2.56
C TRP A 175 3.05 -11.04 -3.82
N ALA A 176 2.78 -10.31 -4.91
CA ALA A 176 2.31 -10.88 -6.16
C ALA A 176 3.44 -11.37 -7.08
N LEU A 177 4.68 -10.87 -6.88
CA LEU A 177 5.81 -11.11 -7.77
C LEU A 177 6.08 -12.61 -7.97
N GLU A 178 6.16 -13.38 -6.89
CA GLU A 178 6.43 -14.83 -6.95
C GLU A 178 5.38 -15.58 -7.81
N LYS A 179 4.10 -15.21 -7.66
CA LYS A 179 3.00 -15.80 -8.43
C LYS A 179 3.14 -15.50 -9.92
N TYR A 180 3.43 -14.25 -10.27
CA TYR A 180 3.55 -13.83 -11.66
C TYR A 180 4.78 -14.42 -12.34
N ALA A 181 5.91 -14.49 -11.62
CA ALA A 181 7.12 -15.15 -12.11
C ALA A 181 6.92 -16.66 -12.37
N LYS A 182 6.24 -17.36 -11.46
CA LYS A 182 5.90 -18.79 -11.63
C LYS A 182 4.95 -19.06 -12.81
N ALA A 183 4.16 -18.07 -13.19
CA ALA A 183 3.29 -18.17 -14.36
C ALA A 183 4.07 -17.98 -15.70
N GLY A 184 5.37 -17.70 -15.66
CA GLY A 184 6.21 -17.52 -16.84
C GLY A 184 6.01 -16.18 -17.55
N ILE A 185 5.44 -15.17 -16.87
CA ILE A 185 5.31 -13.82 -17.42
C ILE A 185 6.68 -13.14 -17.45
N ASN A 186 7.01 -12.55 -18.59
CA ASN A 186 8.14 -11.63 -18.70
C ASN A 186 7.78 -10.31 -18.02
N ILE A 187 8.10 -10.22 -16.71
CA ILE A 187 7.63 -9.14 -15.85
C ILE A 187 8.53 -7.93 -15.99
N GLY A 188 7.96 -6.79 -16.34
CA GLY A 188 8.54 -5.48 -16.07
C GLY A 188 7.88 -4.85 -14.84
N ILE A 189 8.62 -3.98 -14.14
CA ILE A 189 8.16 -3.28 -12.95
C ILE A 189 8.30 -1.78 -13.18
N ALA A 190 7.29 -1.01 -12.79
CA ALA A 190 7.27 0.43 -12.99
C ALA A 190 6.60 1.16 -11.83
N LEU A 191 6.92 2.45 -11.74
CA LEU A 191 6.24 3.39 -10.85
C LEU A 191 4.75 3.49 -11.22
N LEU A 192 3.92 3.82 -10.24
CA LEU A 192 2.50 4.07 -10.47
C LEU A 192 2.29 5.24 -11.46
N PRO A 193 1.25 5.19 -12.29
CA PRO A 193 1.02 6.19 -13.32
C PRO A 193 0.65 7.56 -12.76
N LYS A 194 0.85 8.60 -13.57
CA LYS A 194 0.43 9.96 -13.27
C LYS A 194 -1.07 10.13 -13.56
N LEU A 195 -1.69 10.90 -12.70
CA LEU A 195 -3.07 11.39 -12.79
C LEU A 195 -3.17 12.56 -13.79
N LYS A 196 -4.40 13.00 -14.09
CA LYS A 196 -4.66 14.16 -14.97
C LYS A 196 -4.00 15.45 -14.50
N ASN A 197 -3.74 15.60 -13.19
CA ASN A 197 -3.05 16.74 -12.61
C ASN A 197 -1.51 16.66 -12.71
N GLY A 198 -0.96 15.62 -13.31
CA GLY A 198 0.48 15.38 -13.46
C GLY A 198 1.17 14.74 -12.24
N ARG A 199 0.49 14.59 -11.10
CA ARG A 199 1.00 13.89 -9.92
C ARG A 199 0.77 12.39 -10.07
N ARG A 200 1.65 11.56 -9.45
CA ARG A 200 1.45 10.11 -9.46
C ARG A 200 0.31 9.68 -8.53
N LEU A 201 -0.25 8.52 -8.79
CA LEU A 201 -1.01 7.79 -7.80
C LEU A 201 -0.13 7.64 -6.55
N ALA A 202 -0.65 7.98 -5.38
CA ALA A 202 0.10 7.95 -4.13
C ALA A 202 -0.63 7.08 -3.09
N PRO A 203 -0.53 5.73 -3.17
CA PRO A 203 -1.12 4.82 -2.21
C PRO A 203 -0.47 4.96 -0.84
N PHE A 204 -0.99 4.22 0.14
CA PHE A 204 -0.27 4.03 1.41
C PHE A 204 0.94 3.14 1.22
N PHE A 205 1.95 3.31 2.09
CA PHE A 205 2.92 2.25 2.32
C PHE A 205 2.63 1.57 3.66
N GLY A 206 2.93 0.28 3.73
CA GLY A 206 2.85 -0.54 4.92
C GLY A 206 4.23 -0.94 5.42
N VAL A 207 4.34 -1.15 6.74
CA VAL A 207 5.55 -1.70 7.35
C VAL A 207 5.18 -2.93 8.16
N LYS A 208 5.86 -4.05 7.92
CA LYS A 208 5.82 -5.21 8.80
C LYS A 208 6.96 -5.10 9.81
N GLY A 209 6.71 -5.43 11.05
CA GLY A 209 7.69 -5.34 12.13
C GLY A 209 7.70 -6.56 13.05
N TYR A 210 8.87 -6.83 13.62
CA TYR A 210 9.00 -7.78 14.71
C TYR A 210 8.68 -7.10 16.03
N THR A 211 7.72 -7.63 16.76
CA THR A 211 7.27 -7.15 18.08
C THR A 211 7.48 -8.21 19.15
N ILE A 212 7.53 -7.77 20.41
CA ILE A 212 7.58 -8.63 21.57
C ILE A 212 6.35 -8.36 22.42
N PRO A 213 5.58 -9.40 22.83
CA PRO A 213 4.46 -9.22 23.75
C PRO A 213 4.91 -8.65 25.08
N ALA A 214 4.12 -7.76 25.70
CA ALA A 214 4.46 -7.06 26.92
C ALA A 214 4.81 -8.00 28.10
N GLN A 215 4.16 -9.16 28.17
CA GLN A 215 4.35 -10.14 29.26
C GLN A 215 5.40 -11.23 28.92
N PHE A 216 6.21 -11.05 27.87
CA PHE A 216 7.17 -12.09 27.49
C PHE A 216 8.39 -12.11 28.40
N LEU A 217 8.60 -13.23 29.11
CA LEU A 217 9.62 -13.34 30.18
C LEU A 217 11.07 -13.27 29.70
N HIS A 218 11.35 -13.71 28.46
CA HIS A 218 12.71 -13.74 27.90
C HIS A 218 12.97 -12.60 26.91
N SER A 219 12.57 -11.39 27.27
CA SER A 219 12.60 -10.22 26.38
C SER A 219 13.99 -9.92 25.82
N VAL A 220 15.05 -10.03 26.63
CA VAL A 220 16.44 -9.80 26.18
C VAL A 220 16.85 -10.77 25.09
N LEU A 221 16.52 -12.05 25.24
CA LEU A 221 16.82 -13.06 24.23
C LEU A 221 16.01 -12.82 22.94
N ALA A 222 14.74 -12.45 23.08
CA ALA A 222 13.89 -12.11 21.96
C ALA A 222 14.41 -10.88 21.18
N GLN A 223 14.88 -9.84 21.88
CA GLN A 223 15.49 -8.67 21.24
C GLN A 223 16.75 -9.07 20.45
N LYS A 224 17.65 -9.87 21.02
CA LYS A 224 18.82 -10.39 20.30
C LYS A 224 18.46 -11.25 19.09
N PHE A 225 17.39 -12.03 19.20
CA PHE A 225 16.89 -12.83 18.06
C PHE A 225 16.33 -11.95 16.95
N ILE A 226 15.63 -10.87 17.28
CA ILE A 226 15.14 -9.89 16.28
C ILE A 226 16.32 -9.22 15.56
N GLN A 227 17.35 -8.78 16.31
CA GLN A 227 18.56 -8.22 15.71
C GLN A 227 19.27 -9.23 14.78
N PHE A 228 19.32 -10.50 15.19
CA PHE A 228 19.87 -11.57 14.34
C PHE A 228 19.06 -11.71 13.02
N LEU A 229 17.73 -11.74 13.10
CA LEU A 229 16.86 -11.86 11.93
C LEU A 229 16.99 -10.70 10.94
N ASN A 230 17.37 -9.52 11.41
CA ASN A 230 17.51 -8.31 10.58
C ASN A 230 18.96 -8.04 10.12
N ARG A 231 19.87 -8.99 10.30
CA ARG A 231 21.20 -8.89 9.70
C ARG A 231 21.11 -8.84 8.17
N PRO A 232 22.00 -8.10 7.49
CA PRO A 232 21.96 -7.91 6.04
C PRO A 232 21.85 -9.22 5.24
N GLU A 233 22.62 -10.23 5.61
CA GLU A 233 22.64 -11.53 4.94
C GLU A 233 21.28 -12.26 4.95
N TYR A 234 20.53 -12.15 6.08
CA TYR A 234 19.20 -12.74 6.18
C TYR A 234 18.12 -11.84 5.56
N ALA A 235 18.36 -10.55 5.54
CA ALA A 235 17.49 -9.60 4.87
C ALA A 235 17.50 -9.80 3.35
N GLU A 236 18.68 -9.99 2.77
CA GLU A 236 18.83 -10.31 1.35
C GLU A 236 18.14 -11.62 0.98
N ASP A 237 18.37 -12.67 1.77
CA ASP A 237 17.73 -13.98 1.55
C ASP A 237 16.20 -13.89 1.59
N ARG A 238 15.65 -13.13 2.53
CA ARG A 238 14.18 -12.87 2.59
C ARG A 238 13.70 -12.09 1.38
N TYR A 239 14.44 -11.07 0.96
CA TYR A 239 14.06 -10.27 -0.20
C TYR A 239 13.94 -11.16 -1.46
N PHE A 240 14.98 -11.90 -1.79
CA PHE A 240 14.97 -12.74 -3.00
C PHE A 240 13.98 -13.91 -2.93
N LYS A 241 13.65 -14.41 -1.74
CA LYS A 241 12.69 -15.51 -1.57
C LYS A 241 11.24 -15.03 -1.45
N LYS A 242 11.01 -13.81 -0.92
CA LYS A 242 9.68 -13.35 -0.51
C LYS A 242 9.35 -11.93 -0.93
N ALA A 243 10.24 -11.25 -1.63
CA ALA A 243 10.14 -9.83 -1.96
C ALA A 243 9.91 -8.93 -0.71
N GLU A 244 10.43 -9.33 0.45
CA GLU A 244 10.35 -8.57 1.71
C GLU A 244 11.54 -7.62 1.83
N LEU A 245 11.38 -6.38 1.38
CA LEU A 245 12.42 -5.36 1.39
C LEU A 245 12.63 -4.79 2.79
N LEU A 246 13.74 -5.12 3.44
CA LEU A 246 14.11 -4.56 4.74
C LEU A 246 14.51 -3.09 4.60
N PRO A 247 13.89 -2.15 5.33
CA PRO A 247 14.16 -0.71 5.21
C PRO A 247 15.40 -0.28 6.01
N ILE A 248 16.52 -0.97 5.83
CA ILE A 248 17.85 -0.62 6.40
C ILE A 248 18.71 0.00 5.32
N ARG A 249 19.33 1.16 5.61
CA ARG A 249 20.10 1.95 4.65
C ARG A 249 21.25 1.18 4.03
N THR A 250 21.98 0.36 4.80
CA THR A 250 23.05 -0.50 4.29
C THR A 250 22.55 -1.53 3.30
N VAL A 251 21.43 -2.22 3.61
CA VAL A 251 20.80 -3.18 2.68
C VAL A 251 20.36 -2.49 1.40
N LEU A 252 19.75 -1.31 1.50
CA LEU A 252 19.24 -0.57 0.34
C LEU A 252 20.33 0.03 -0.53
N ASN A 253 21.48 0.42 0.06
CA ASN A 253 22.52 1.18 -0.64
C ASN A 253 23.75 0.35 -1.00
N GLU A 254 24.06 -0.72 -0.28
CA GLU A 254 25.33 -1.46 -0.38
C GLU A 254 25.14 -2.90 -0.86
N SER A 255 23.95 -3.49 -0.66
CA SER A 255 23.66 -4.86 -1.10
C SER A 255 23.37 -4.93 -2.61
N ILE A 256 23.37 -6.14 -3.16
CA ILE A 256 22.98 -6.38 -4.56
C ILE A 256 21.51 -5.99 -4.83
N ILE A 257 20.67 -5.88 -3.79
CA ILE A 257 19.27 -5.43 -3.87
C ILE A 257 19.17 -4.05 -4.54
N LYS A 258 20.16 -3.18 -4.37
CA LYS A 258 20.16 -1.85 -5.01
C LYS A 258 20.09 -1.87 -6.55
N TYR A 259 20.37 -2.99 -7.17
CA TYR A 259 20.29 -3.15 -8.63
C TYR A 259 19.00 -3.85 -9.07
N ASP A 260 18.14 -4.22 -8.13
CA ASP A 260 16.88 -4.88 -8.42
C ASP A 260 15.77 -3.86 -8.73
N ASP A 261 15.03 -4.09 -9.81
CA ASP A 261 14.00 -3.15 -10.30
C ASP A 261 12.85 -2.98 -9.30
N LEU A 262 12.44 -4.04 -8.59
CA LEU A 262 11.38 -3.95 -7.59
C LEU A 262 11.85 -3.11 -6.40
N ALA A 263 13.03 -3.39 -5.86
CA ALA A 263 13.57 -2.65 -4.73
C ALA A 263 13.72 -1.16 -5.05
N ASN A 264 14.29 -0.85 -6.23
CA ASN A 264 14.45 0.53 -6.67
C ASN A 264 13.10 1.23 -6.87
N THR A 265 12.11 0.54 -7.44
CA THR A 265 10.77 1.10 -7.62
C THR A 265 10.12 1.36 -6.27
N LEU A 266 10.16 0.42 -5.33
CA LEU A 266 9.60 0.58 -3.98
C LEU A 266 10.26 1.75 -3.22
N VAL A 267 11.59 1.83 -3.20
CA VAL A 267 12.32 2.92 -2.52
C VAL A 267 12.00 4.29 -3.14
N ASN A 268 11.79 4.35 -4.44
CA ASN A 268 11.44 5.60 -5.10
C ASN A 268 9.98 6.00 -4.87
N GLU A 269 9.04 5.04 -4.84
CA GLU A 269 7.64 5.33 -4.51
C GLU A 269 7.48 5.83 -3.07
N ILE A 270 8.06 5.16 -2.09
CA ILE A 270 7.88 5.45 -0.66
C ILE A 270 8.21 6.90 -0.29
N LYS A 271 9.16 7.54 -0.98
CA LYS A 271 9.52 8.95 -0.74
C LYS A 271 8.36 9.94 -0.90
N PHE A 272 7.33 9.57 -1.62
CA PHE A 272 6.17 10.43 -1.93
C PHE A 272 4.88 9.97 -1.24
N LEU A 273 4.96 8.87 -0.49
CA LEU A 273 3.81 8.21 0.13
C LEU A 273 3.71 8.55 1.61
N GLU A 274 2.58 8.23 2.18
CA GLU A 274 2.39 8.30 3.62
C GLU A 274 2.11 6.90 4.20
N PRO A 275 2.49 6.68 5.48
CA PRO A 275 2.19 5.42 6.13
C PRO A 275 0.68 5.23 6.27
N MET A 276 0.24 3.97 6.25
CA MET A 276 -1.14 3.65 6.62
C MET A 276 -1.45 4.25 8.00
N PRO A 277 -2.63 4.89 8.17
CA PRO A 277 -3.02 5.44 9.45
C PRO A 277 -3.00 4.35 10.53
N ASN A 278 -2.39 4.69 11.67
CA ASN A 278 -2.21 3.79 12.80
C ASN A 278 -3.08 4.26 13.97
N ILE A 279 -4.39 4.07 13.83
CA ILE A 279 -5.37 4.41 14.86
C ILE A 279 -6.15 3.16 15.27
N ASN A 280 -6.70 3.19 16.47
CA ASN A 280 -7.72 2.23 16.87
C ASN A 280 -8.90 2.29 15.89
N LYS A 281 -9.58 1.16 15.67
CA LYS A 281 -10.71 1.03 14.73
C LYS A 281 -10.37 1.28 13.24
N MET A 282 -9.08 1.29 12.85
CA MET A 282 -8.71 1.51 11.44
C MET A 282 -9.35 0.49 10.51
N ASN A 283 -9.53 -0.76 10.95
CA ASN A 283 -10.21 -1.79 10.19
C ASN A 283 -11.68 -1.42 9.89
N ASP A 284 -12.37 -0.80 10.85
CA ASP A 284 -13.76 -0.36 10.69
C ASP A 284 -13.82 0.82 9.71
N VAL A 285 -12.88 1.77 9.84
CA VAL A 285 -12.72 2.90 8.90
C VAL A 285 -12.52 2.39 7.48
N PHE A 286 -11.59 1.46 7.26
CA PHE A 286 -11.37 0.86 5.95
C PHE A 286 -12.59 0.09 5.46
N GLY A 287 -13.28 -0.62 6.34
CA GLY A 287 -14.53 -1.31 6.02
C GLY A 287 -15.60 -0.38 5.45
N ASP A 288 -15.81 0.77 6.09
CA ASP A 288 -16.77 1.77 5.63
C ASP A 288 -16.37 2.44 4.31
N ILE A 289 -15.08 2.72 4.13
CA ILE A 289 -14.56 3.28 2.88
C ILE A 289 -14.67 2.25 1.75
N ASN A 290 -14.29 0.99 1.98
CA ASN A 290 -14.39 -0.08 0.99
C ASN A 290 -15.86 -0.33 0.59
N TYR A 291 -16.78 -0.27 1.55
CA TYR A 291 -18.21 -0.32 1.23
C TYR A 291 -18.62 0.85 0.31
N ALA A 292 -18.16 2.07 0.58
CA ALA A 292 -18.48 3.23 -0.25
C ALA A 292 -17.85 3.13 -1.65
N LEU A 293 -16.60 2.66 -1.75
CA LEU A 293 -15.91 2.40 -3.02
C LEU A 293 -16.67 1.36 -3.85
N ASN A 294 -16.96 0.21 -3.27
CA ASN A 294 -17.69 -0.86 -3.96
C ASN A 294 -19.06 -0.38 -4.47
N ARG A 295 -19.82 0.36 -3.64
CA ARG A 295 -21.10 0.96 -4.06
C ARG A 295 -20.93 1.93 -5.24
N THR A 296 -19.81 2.57 -5.33
CA THR A 296 -19.51 3.55 -6.39
C THR A 296 -19.07 2.85 -7.68
N VAL A 297 -18.06 1.97 -7.62
CA VAL A 297 -17.45 1.40 -8.82
C VAL A 297 -18.25 0.24 -9.41
N LEU A 298 -18.85 -0.61 -8.57
CA LEU A 298 -19.64 -1.76 -9.03
C LEU A 298 -21.11 -1.38 -9.33
N TYR A 299 -21.73 -0.59 -8.44
CA TYR A 299 -23.16 -0.26 -8.57
C TYR A 299 -23.45 1.11 -9.16
N GLY A 300 -22.42 1.91 -9.48
CA GLY A 300 -22.56 3.22 -10.11
C GLY A 300 -23.22 4.28 -9.22
N ILE A 301 -23.29 4.06 -7.90
CA ILE A 301 -23.89 5.04 -6.98
C ILE A 301 -22.95 6.25 -6.88
N PRO A 302 -23.46 7.49 -6.97
CA PRO A 302 -22.61 8.68 -6.96
C PRO A 302 -21.67 8.73 -5.75
N TYR A 303 -20.35 8.83 -5.99
CA TYR A 303 -19.31 8.85 -4.96
C TYR A 303 -19.53 9.95 -3.92
N LYS A 304 -20.03 11.12 -4.31
CA LYS A 304 -20.38 12.20 -3.37
C LYS A 304 -21.35 11.74 -2.27
N SER A 305 -22.31 10.92 -2.62
CA SER A 305 -23.32 10.41 -1.67
C SER A 305 -22.76 9.26 -0.82
N THR A 306 -22.02 8.32 -1.42
CA THR A 306 -21.48 7.15 -0.70
C THR A 306 -20.40 7.54 0.30
N PHE A 307 -19.49 8.45 -0.09
CA PHE A 307 -18.40 8.91 0.77
C PHE A 307 -18.86 9.85 1.88
N LYS A 308 -19.87 10.70 1.61
CA LYS A 308 -20.50 11.48 2.69
C LYS A 308 -21.13 10.57 3.76
N LYS A 309 -21.79 9.48 3.35
CA LYS A 309 -22.35 8.50 4.29
C LYS A 309 -21.26 7.73 5.05
N ALA A 310 -20.18 7.35 4.38
CA ALA A 310 -19.05 6.71 5.04
C ALA A 310 -18.44 7.62 6.10
N LYS A 311 -18.18 8.90 5.78
CA LYS A 311 -17.68 9.89 6.73
C LYS A 311 -18.57 9.99 7.97
N ILE A 312 -19.89 10.14 7.80
CA ILE A 312 -20.84 10.23 8.92
C ILE A 312 -20.77 8.99 9.81
N ARG A 313 -20.67 7.76 9.23
CA ARG A 313 -20.55 6.53 10.02
C ARG A 313 -19.24 6.50 10.79
N ILE A 314 -18.14 6.87 10.16
CA ILE A 314 -16.81 6.93 10.80
C ILE A 314 -16.81 7.92 11.97
N GLU A 315 -17.38 9.11 11.78
CA GLU A 315 -17.55 10.12 12.85
C GLU A 315 -18.32 9.57 14.05
N GLN A 316 -19.39 8.79 13.81
CA GLN A 316 -20.24 8.22 14.85
C GLN A 316 -19.51 7.32 15.84
N TYR A 317 -18.52 6.53 15.40
CA TYR A 317 -17.82 5.62 16.29
C TYR A 317 -16.42 6.08 16.70
N LEU A 318 -15.86 7.08 16.03
CA LEU A 318 -14.58 7.67 16.45
C LEU A 318 -14.75 8.74 17.54
N TYR A 319 -15.92 9.42 17.59
CA TYR A 319 -16.18 10.49 18.56
C TYR A 319 -16.95 10.01 19.80
N GLN A 320 -17.23 8.71 19.89
CA GLN A 320 -17.77 8.07 21.08
C GLN A 320 -16.66 7.61 22.02
#